data_c6ab3ed73d16ce612acb0761bc02fe2e
#
_entry.id   c6ab3ed73d16ce612acb0761bc02fe2e
#
_cell.length_a   1.000
_cell.length_b   1.000
_cell.length_c   1.000
_cell.angle_alpha   90.00
_cell.angle_beta   90.00
_cell.angle_gamma   90.00
#
_symmetry.space_group_name_H-M   'P 1'
#
loop_
_entity.id
_entity.type
_entity.pdbx_description
1 polymer ?
#
loop_
_entity_poly.entity_id
_entity_poly.type
_entity_poly.pdbx_seq_one_letter_code
_entity_poly.pdbx_strand_id
1 'polypeptide(L)'
;MGVPKYFRWLSERYPLIMQLVEENRIPEFDNLYLDMNGIIHNCSHPNDGEATFRIAEEEIFLGIFAYIEHLFSKIRPRKVFFLAIDGVAPRAKMNQQRSRRFRTAQEAKEGLQKAISRGEDIPASPPFDSNCITPGTVFMRKLSIQLEYFIAKKVNEDSDWRDVQVILSGHETPGEGEHKIMEFIRTIKAQPGYNPNTRHCLYGLDADLIMLGLLSHDPHFALLREEVVFGPRRAKKSIGLESQTFYLLHLLSLIHI
;
A
#
# COMPACT_ATOMS: atom_id res chain seq x y z
N MET A 1 2.11 1.80 -16.67
CA MET A 1 2.09 0.39 -17.12
C MET A 1 3.35 -0.27 -16.61
N GLY A 2 3.22 -1.18 -15.63
CA GLY A 2 4.36 -1.86 -15.04
C GLY A 2 4.96 -2.90 -15.98
N VAL A 3 6.26 -3.16 -15.80
CA VAL A 3 6.94 -4.26 -16.53
C VAL A 3 6.57 -5.57 -15.84
N PRO A 4 5.82 -6.48 -16.51
CA PRO A 4 5.40 -7.75 -15.92
C PRO A 4 6.60 -8.56 -15.40
N LYS A 5 6.50 -9.09 -14.18
CA LYS A 5 7.52 -9.91 -13.52
C LYS A 5 8.87 -9.18 -13.26
N TYR A 6 8.95 -7.86 -13.42
CA TYR A 6 10.20 -7.12 -13.22
C TYR A 6 10.78 -7.31 -11.82
N PHE A 7 9.95 -7.15 -10.78
CA PHE A 7 10.39 -7.37 -9.40
C PHE A 7 10.89 -8.81 -9.19
N ARG A 8 10.18 -9.80 -9.73
CA ARG A 8 10.60 -11.20 -9.63
C ARG A 8 11.96 -11.43 -10.28
N TRP A 9 12.13 -10.94 -11.50
CA TRP A 9 13.41 -11.05 -12.21
C TRP A 9 14.53 -10.40 -11.42
N LEU A 10 14.27 -9.21 -10.85
CA LEU A 10 15.26 -8.45 -10.10
C LEU A 10 15.67 -9.18 -8.80
N SER A 11 14.69 -9.64 -8.01
CA SER A 11 14.93 -10.30 -6.72
C SER A 11 15.58 -11.68 -6.87
N GLU A 12 15.24 -12.43 -7.93
CA GLU A 12 15.87 -13.72 -8.22
C GLU A 12 17.32 -13.56 -8.72
N ARG A 13 17.60 -12.50 -9.49
CA ARG A 13 18.94 -12.25 -10.03
C ARG A 13 19.88 -11.59 -9.03
N TYR A 14 19.38 -10.71 -8.21
CA TYR A 14 20.16 -9.90 -7.27
C TYR A 14 19.57 -9.96 -5.85
N PRO A 15 19.61 -11.12 -5.19
CA PRO A 15 18.95 -11.29 -3.89
C PRO A 15 19.51 -10.38 -2.79
N LEU A 16 20.77 -9.94 -2.91
CA LEU A 16 21.41 -9.07 -1.90
C LEU A 16 20.88 -7.64 -1.85
N ILE A 17 20.06 -7.22 -2.82
CA ILE A 17 19.37 -5.93 -2.76
C ILE A 17 18.21 -5.93 -1.75
N MET A 18 17.77 -7.12 -1.32
CA MET A 18 16.69 -7.33 -0.38
C MET A 18 17.24 -7.59 1.02
N GLN A 19 16.85 -6.76 1.97
CA GLN A 19 17.17 -6.92 3.39
C GLN A 19 15.91 -7.31 4.15
N LEU A 20 15.96 -8.39 4.92
CA LEU A 20 14.90 -8.79 5.83
C LEU A 20 14.72 -7.73 6.92
N VAL A 21 13.48 -7.34 7.17
CA VAL A 21 13.13 -6.42 8.27
C VAL A 21 13.07 -7.22 9.57
N GLU A 22 14.14 -7.15 10.35
CA GLU A 22 14.22 -7.71 11.70
C GLU A 22 14.30 -6.57 12.71
N GLU A 23 13.76 -6.78 13.91
CA GLU A 23 13.87 -5.81 14.99
C GLU A 23 15.34 -5.48 15.28
N ASN A 24 15.64 -4.18 15.38
CA ASN A 24 16.98 -3.63 15.64
C ASN A 24 18.04 -3.84 14.53
N ARG A 25 17.67 -4.28 13.33
CA ARG A 25 18.59 -4.47 12.21
C ARG A 25 18.25 -3.70 10.95
N ILE A 26 17.31 -2.76 11.03
CA ILE A 26 16.97 -1.90 9.91
C ILE A 26 17.64 -0.54 10.03
N PRO A 27 17.99 0.12 8.91
CA PRO A 27 18.47 1.48 8.95
C PRO A 27 17.39 2.42 9.48
N GLU A 28 17.79 3.51 10.12
CA GLU A 28 16.89 4.57 10.52
C GLU A 28 16.37 5.32 9.29
N PHE A 29 15.09 5.67 9.30
CA PHE A 29 14.45 6.44 8.24
C PHE A 29 13.95 7.79 8.77
N ASP A 30 14.18 8.85 7.99
CA ASP A 30 13.61 10.16 8.26
C ASP A 30 12.12 10.21 7.88
N ASN A 31 11.80 9.66 6.71
CA ASN A 31 10.47 9.73 6.12
C ASN A 31 9.94 8.35 5.76
N LEU A 32 8.67 8.11 6.08
CA LEU A 32 7.91 6.95 5.65
C LEU A 32 6.73 7.40 4.78
N TYR A 33 6.56 6.76 3.65
CA TYR A 33 5.46 7.00 2.71
C TYR A 33 4.68 5.72 2.51
N LEU A 34 3.35 5.80 2.59
CA LEU A 34 2.47 4.67 2.32
C LEU A 34 1.66 4.91 1.05
N ASP A 35 1.79 4.02 0.08
CA ASP A 35 0.80 3.85 -0.97
C ASP A 35 -0.38 3.05 -0.40
N MET A 36 -1.43 3.80 -0.03
CA MET A 36 -2.54 3.28 0.76
C MET A 36 -3.47 2.35 -0.02
N ASN A 37 -3.53 2.46 -1.34
CA ASN A 37 -4.50 1.70 -2.13
C ASN A 37 -4.27 0.19 -2.02
N GLY A 38 -3.01 -0.25 -1.97
CA GLY A 38 -2.65 -1.65 -1.72
C GLY A 38 -3.17 -2.14 -0.36
N ILE A 39 -3.00 -1.33 0.70
CA ILE A 39 -3.49 -1.64 2.06
C ILE A 39 -5.01 -1.73 2.08
N ILE A 40 -5.71 -0.76 1.51
CA ILE A 40 -7.18 -0.72 1.46
C ILE A 40 -7.72 -1.97 0.77
N HIS A 41 -7.15 -2.36 -0.38
CA HIS A 41 -7.53 -3.57 -1.10
C HIS A 41 -7.22 -4.85 -0.30
N ASN A 42 -6.07 -4.96 0.34
CA ASN A 42 -5.71 -6.12 1.14
C ASN A 42 -6.64 -6.30 2.35
N CYS A 43 -7.00 -5.20 3.03
CA CYS A 43 -7.92 -5.24 4.17
C CYS A 43 -9.37 -5.52 3.77
N SER A 44 -9.78 -5.14 2.55
CA SER A 44 -11.14 -5.38 2.05
C SER A 44 -11.36 -6.81 1.51
N HIS A 45 -10.27 -7.52 1.17
CA HIS A 45 -10.31 -8.85 0.58
C HIS A 45 -9.28 -9.79 1.22
N PRO A 46 -9.36 -10.07 2.55
CA PRO A 46 -8.40 -10.93 3.23
C PRO A 46 -8.44 -12.37 2.71
N ASN A 47 -9.59 -12.82 2.16
CA ASN A 47 -9.82 -14.17 1.64
C ASN A 47 -10.23 -14.13 0.16
N ASP A 48 -9.32 -13.71 -0.72
CA ASP A 48 -9.53 -13.78 -2.17
C ASP A 48 -9.81 -15.22 -2.61
N GLY A 49 -11.03 -15.51 -3.02
CA GLY A 49 -11.44 -16.82 -3.57
C GLY A 49 -12.66 -17.46 -2.89
N GLU A 50 -13.13 -16.96 -1.75
CA GLU A 50 -14.34 -17.44 -1.09
C GLU A 50 -15.54 -16.55 -1.45
N ALA A 51 -16.40 -17.02 -2.36
CA ALA A 51 -17.63 -16.31 -2.76
C ALA A 51 -18.62 -16.11 -1.58
N THR A 52 -18.42 -16.86 -0.50
CA THR A 52 -19.21 -16.82 0.74
C THR A 52 -18.68 -15.82 1.76
N PHE A 53 -17.47 -15.28 1.57
CA PHE A 53 -16.87 -14.34 2.52
C PHE A 53 -17.65 -13.02 2.57
N ARG A 54 -17.86 -12.52 3.79
CA ARG A 54 -18.50 -11.23 4.07
C ARG A 54 -17.67 -10.48 5.09
N ILE A 55 -17.54 -9.17 4.90
CA ILE A 55 -16.82 -8.27 5.79
C ILE A 55 -17.61 -6.96 5.93
N ALA A 56 -17.66 -6.42 7.14
CA ALA A 56 -18.26 -5.13 7.40
C ALA A 56 -17.29 -3.97 7.08
N GLU A 57 -17.82 -2.79 6.72
CA GLU A 57 -17.00 -1.61 6.45
C GLU A 57 -16.13 -1.24 7.67
N GLU A 58 -16.68 -1.39 8.88
CA GLU A 58 -16.00 -1.11 10.13
C GLU A 58 -14.79 -2.02 10.36
N GLU A 59 -14.92 -3.30 10.01
CA GLU A 59 -13.81 -4.26 10.10
C GLU A 59 -12.70 -3.92 9.11
N ILE A 60 -13.06 -3.45 7.91
CA ILE A 60 -12.09 -2.97 6.92
C ILE A 60 -11.32 -1.78 7.48
N PHE A 61 -12.01 -0.79 8.07
CA PHE A 61 -11.35 0.40 8.63
C PHE A 61 -10.41 0.03 9.78
N LEU A 62 -10.84 -0.84 10.69
CA LEU A 62 -9.99 -1.33 11.78
C LEU A 62 -8.77 -2.09 11.25
N GLY A 63 -8.95 -2.90 10.21
CA GLY A 63 -7.85 -3.59 9.54
C GLY A 63 -6.83 -2.62 8.92
N ILE A 64 -7.31 -1.55 8.28
CA ILE A 64 -6.46 -0.50 7.72
C ILE A 64 -5.68 0.21 8.82
N PHE A 65 -6.31 0.57 9.94
CA PHE A 65 -5.64 1.22 11.06
C PHE A 65 -4.55 0.33 11.68
N ALA A 66 -4.87 -0.94 11.93
CA ALA A 66 -3.90 -1.90 12.44
C ALA A 66 -2.71 -2.06 11.48
N TYR A 67 -2.97 -2.06 10.16
CA TYR A 67 -1.91 -2.15 9.15
C TYR A 67 -1.00 -0.92 9.16
N ILE A 68 -1.58 0.29 9.23
CA ILE A 68 -0.83 1.55 9.32
C ILE A 68 0.05 1.56 10.58
N GLU A 69 -0.51 1.19 11.73
CA GLU A 69 0.25 1.09 12.99
C GLU A 69 1.39 0.08 12.90
N HIS A 70 1.12 -1.06 12.31
CA HIS A 70 2.14 -2.09 12.15
C HIS A 70 3.32 -1.61 11.31
N LEU A 71 3.07 -0.95 10.16
CA LEU A 71 4.13 -0.38 9.33
C LEU A 71 4.88 0.74 10.04
N PHE A 72 4.14 1.62 10.74
CA PHE A 72 4.74 2.69 11.52
C PHE A 72 5.67 2.15 12.62
N SER A 73 5.21 1.15 13.38
CA SER A 73 5.99 0.54 14.47
C SER A 73 7.26 -0.16 13.98
N LYS A 74 7.23 -0.72 12.76
CA LYS A 74 8.40 -1.36 12.14
C LYS A 74 9.47 -0.36 11.70
N ILE A 75 9.07 0.77 11.12
CA ILE A 75 9.99 1.73 10.49
C ILE A 75 10.33 2.90 11.42
N ARG A 76 9.37 3.40 12.21
CA ARG A 76 9.52 4.52 13.15
C ARG A 76 10.16 5.75 12.49
N PRO A 77 9.46 6.40 11.52
CA PRO A 77 10.00 7.55 10.82
C PRO A 77 10.27 8.70 11.80
N ARG A 78 11.35 9.47 11.57
CA ARG A 78 11.78 10.53 12.49
C ARG A 78 11.17 11.90 12.17
N LYS A 79 10.75 12.15 10.90
CA LYS A 79 10.33 13.49 10.45
C LYS A 79 8.96 13.50 9.82
N VAL A 80 8.75 12.66 8.79
CA VAL A 80 7.51 12.69 8.00
C VAL A 80 6.91 11.30 7.88
N PHE A 81 5.60 11.25 8.10
CA PHE A 81 4.77 10.10 7.79
C PHE A 81 3.68 10.52 6.80
N PHE A 82 3.80 10.08 5.56
CA PHE A 82 2.93 10.49 4.46
C PHE A 82 2.04 9.33 4.00
N LEU A 83 0.72 9.51 4.09
CA LEU A 83 -0.28 8.55 3.65
C LEU A 83 -0.91 9.05 2.36
N ALA A 84 -0.75 8.32 1.27
CA ALA A 84 -1.28 8.69 -0.04
C ALA A 84 -2.39 7.73 -0.47
N ILE A 85 -3.59 8.26 -0.70
CA ILE A 85 -4.73 7.54 -1.26
C ILE A 85 -4.93 8.00 -2.71
N ASP A 86 -5.21 7.09 -3.63
CA ASP A 86 -5.50 7.44 -5.02
C ASP A 86 -6.66 8.43 -5.12
N GLY A 87 -6.41 9.51 -5.81
CA GLY A 87 -7.43 10.43 -6.30
C GLY A 87 -7.80 10.12 -7.74
N VAL A 88 -8.43 11.09 -8.41
CA VAL A 88 -8.80 10.96 -9.81
C VAL A 88 -7.53 10.80 -10.66
N ALA A 89 -7.45 9.67 -11.37
CA ALA A 89 -6.32 9.36 -12.24
C ALA A 89 -6.32 10.24 -13.51
N PRO A 90 -5.15 10.44 -14.15
CA PRO A 90 -5.06 11.08 -15.43
C PRO A 90 -5.96 10.41 -16.47
N ARG A 91 -6.51 11.21 -17.41
CA ARG A 91 -7.46 10.74 -18.45
C ARG A 91 -6.96 9.51 -19.20
N ALA A 92 -5.68 9.43 -19.51
CA ALA A 92 -5.08 8.30 -20.22
C ALA A 92 -5.23 6.97 -19.45
N LYS A 93 -5.20 7.00 -18.11
CA LYS A 93 -5.33 5.80 -17.25
C LYS A 93 -6.80 5.44 -16.95
N MET A 94 -7.74 6.36 -17.12
CA MET A 94 -9.15 6.12 -16.81
C MET A 94 -9.75 4.93 -17.57
N ASN A 95 -9.42 4.76 -18.86
CA ASN A 95 -9.90 3.62 -19.65
C ASN A 95 -9.37 2.29 -19.12
N GLN A 96 -8.11 2.24 -18.71
CA GLN A 96 -7.51 1.05 -18.11
C GLN A 96 -8.18 0.71 -16.78
N GLN A 97 -8.40 1.69 -15.91
CA GLN A 97 -9.11 1.51 -14.65
C GLN A 97 -10.55 1.03 -14.87
N ARG A 98 -11.25 1.61 -15.85
CA ARG A 98 -12.61 1.20 -16.22
C ARG A 98 -12.66 -0.26 -16.66
N SER A 99 -11.76 -0.67 -17.54
CA SER A 99 -11.68 -2.07 -17.99
C SER A 99 -11.38 -3.04 -16.86
N ARG A 100 -10.50 -2.66 -15.92
CA ARG A 100 -10.21 -3.44 -14.72
C ARG A 100 -11.45 -3.62 -13.85
N ARG A 101 -12.21 -2.54 -13.59
CA ARG A 101 -13.45 -2.60 -12.79
C ARG A 101 -14.50 -3.51 -13.40
N PHE A 102 -14.71 -3.42 -14.71
CA PHE A 102 -15.63 -4.33 -15.41
C PHE A 102 -15.21 -5.79 -15.27
N ARG A 103 -13.92 -6.08 -15.42
CA ARG A 103 -13.39 -7.44 -15.25
C ARG A 103 -13.62 -7.94 -13.82
N THR A 104 -13.29 -7.15 -12.81
CA THR A 104 -13.51 -7.51 -11.39
C THR A 104 -14.98 -7.82 -11.11
N ALA A 105 -15.91 -6.99 -11.60
CA ALA A 105 -17.34 -7.22 -11.44
C ALA A 105 -17.81 -8.51 -12.15
N GLN A 106 -17.26 -8.81 -13.33
CA GLN A 106 -17.56 -10.03 -14.06
C GLN A 106 -17.01 -11.28 -13.35
N GLU A 107 -15.76 -11.23 -12.89
CA GLU A 107 -15.12 -12.32 -12.13
C GLU A 107 -15.86 -12.61 -10.83
N ALA A 108 -16.32 -11.60 -10.11
CA ALA A 108 -17.14 -11.76 -8.91
C ALA A 108 -18.48 -12.46 -9.23
N LYS A 109 -19.15 -12.05 -10.31
CA LYS A 109 -20.41 -12.69 -10.76
C LYS A 109 -20.20 -14.14 -11.15
N GLU A 110 -19.16 -14.45 -11.90
CA GLU A 110 -18.81 -15.83 -12.29
C GLU A 110 -18.42 -16.67 -11.08
N GLY A 111 -17.70 -16.11 -10.12
CA GLY A 111 -17.36 -16.77 -8.85
C GLY A 111 -18.60 -17.15 -8.05
N LEU A 112 -19.55 -16.25 -7.94
CA LEU A 112 -20.83 -16.48 -7.26
C LEU A 112 -21.65 -17.59 -7.98
N GLN A 113 -21.73 -17.58 -9.31
CA GLN A 113 -22.42 -18.62 -10.07
C GLN A 113 -21.79 -20.00 -9.89
N LYS A 114 -20.44 -20.08 -9.83
CA LYS A 114 -19.71 -21.30 -9.55
C LYS A 114 -19.98 -21.83 -8.13
N ALA A 115 -20.05 -20.94 -7.13
CA ALA A 115 -20.36 -21.32 -5.75
C ALA A 115 -21.79 -21.89 -5.65
N ILE A 116 -22.78 -21.24 -6.32
CA ILE A 116 -24.15 -21.76 -6.43
C ILE A 116 -24.18 -23.14 -7.06
N SER A 117 -23.46 -23.34 -8.17
CA SER A 117 -23.43 -24.62 -8.88
C SER A 117 -22.78 -25.75 -8.08
N ARG A 118 -21.94 -25.41 -7.08
CA ARG A 118 -21.32 -26.38 -6.15
C ARG A 118 -22.19 -26.67 -4.93
N GLY A 119 -23.35 -25.99 -4.80
CA GLY A 119 -24.23 -26.15 -3.64
C GLY A 119 -23.67 -25.51 -2.36
N GLU A 120 -22.78 -24.53 -2.48
CA GLU A 120 -22.27 -23.77 -1.33
C GLU A 120 -23.39 -22.91 -0.71
N ASP A 121 -23.45 -22.86 0.61
CA ASP A 121 -24.41 -22.00 1.31
C ASP A 121 -23.99 -20.53 1.19
N ILE A 122 -24.79 -19.74 0.50
CA ILE A 122 -24.48 -18.36 0.21
C ILE A 122 -25.20 -17.45 1.19
N PRO A 123 -24.46 -16.60 1.95
CA PRO A 123 -25.09 -15.63 2.83
C PRO A 123 -26.04 -14.70 2.10
N ALA A 124 -27.16 -14.36 2.72
CA ALA A 124 -28.17 -13.45 2.14
C ALA A 124 -27.66 -12.02 1.95
N SER A 125 -26.64 -11.60 2.71
CA SER A 125 -26.02 -10.29 2.56
C SER A 125 -25.12 -10.24 1.31
N PRO A 126 -25.11 -9.12 0.56
CA PRO A 126 -24.21 -8.97 -0.58
C PRO A 126 -22.74 -8.93 -0.12
N PRO A 127 -21.80 -9.44 -0.94
CA PRO A 127 -20.36 -9.27 -0.67
C PRO A 127 -19.96 -7.80 -0.76
N PHE A 128 -18.85 -7.44 -0.10
CA PHE A 128 -18.27 -6.11 -0.26
C PHE A 128 -17.85 -5.89 -1.73
N ASP A 129 -18.30 -4.78 -2.31
CA ASP A 129 -17.93 -4.42 -3.69
C ASP A 129 -16.64 -3.60 -3.71
N SER A 130 -15.52 -4.20 -4.11
CA SER A 130 -14.22 -3.50 -4.23
C SER A 130 -14.23 -2.33 -5.21
N ASN A 131 -15.22 -2.23 -6.09
CA ASN A 131 -15.37 -1.07 -6.97
C ASN A 131 -15.72 0.22 -6.21
N CYS A 132 -16.21 0.11 -4.97
CA CYS A 132 -16.42 1.26 -4.10
C CYS A 132 -15.10 1.90 -3.63
N ILE A 133 -13.96 1.21 -3.74
CA ILE A 133 -12.62 1.78 -3.54
C ILE A 133 -12.26 2.63 -4.78
N THR A 134 -12.99 3.72 -4.92
CA THR A 134 -12.90 4.64 -6.06
C THR A 134 -13.09 6.07 -5.55
N PRO A 135 -12.27 7.03 -5.98
CA PRO A 135 -12.44 8.43 -5.60
C PRO A 135 -13.87 8.93 -5.80
N GLY A 136 -14.42 9.64 -4.81
CA GLY A 136 -15.75 10.21 -4.87
C GLY A 136 -16.89 9.28 -4.43
N THR A 137 -16.62 8.06 -4.00
CA THR A 137 -17.64 7.16 -3.44
C THR A 137 -17.90 7.43 -1.96
N VAL A 138 -19.07 6.96 -1.48
CA VAL A 138 -19.45 7.07 -0.06
C VAL A 138 -18.45 6.34 0.84
N PHE A 139 -18.01 5.15 0.42
CA PHE A 139 -16.99 4.38 1.15
C PHE A 139 -15.70 5.19 1.34
N MET A 140 -15.15 5.78 0.28
CA MET A 140 -13.92 6.57 0.36
C MET A 140 -14.09 7.83 1.22
N ARG A 141 -15.27 8.44 1.20
CA ARG A 141 -15.60 9.57 2.08
C ARG A 141 -15.58 9.15 3.55
N LYS A 142 -16.23 8.03 3.87
CA LYS A 142 -16.22 7.47 5.24
C LYS A 142 -14.80 7.14 5.68
N LEU A 143 -14.02 6.47 4.81
CA LEU A 143 -12.62 6.12 5.09
C LEU A 143 -11.78 7.37 5.38
N SER A 144 -11.91 8.44 4.60
CA SER A 144 -11.17 9.69 4.85
C SER A 144 -11.48 10.26 6.23
N ILE A 145 -12.75 10.35 6.62
CA ILE A 145 -13.16 10.84 7.94
C ILE A 145 -12.58 9.96 9.06
N GLN A 146 -12.63 8.65 8.89
CA GLN A 146 -12.10 7.71 9.87
C GLN A 146 -10.57 7.77 9.99
N LEU A 147 -9.85 7.98 8.88
CA LEU A 147 -8.40 8.18 8.87
C LEU A 147 -8.00 9.50 9.52
N GLU A 148 -8.73 10.59 9.25
CA GLU A 148 -8.50 11.88 9.93
C GLU A 148 -8.65 11.74 11.45
N TYR A 149 -9.71 11.07 11.89
CA TYR A 149 -9.91 10.78 13.32
C TYR A 149 -8.79 9.91 13.90
N PHE A 150 -8.43 8.83 13.21
CA PHE A 150 -7.36 7.93 13.63
C PHE A 150 -6.03 8.67 13.79
N ILE A 151 -5.63 9.46 12.78
CA ILE A 151 -4.40 10.26 12.81
C ILE A 151 -4.43 11.27 13.96
N ALA A 152 -5.53 12.01 14.11
CA ALA A 152 -5.67 12.98 15.18
C ALA A 152 -5.55 12.32 16.57
N LYS A 153 -6.18 11.15 16.75
CA LYS A 153 -6.07 10.37 17.96
C LYS A 153 -4.62 9.95 18.23
N LYS A 154 -3.94 9.37 17.22
CA LYS A 154 -2.57 8.89 17.35
C LYS A 154 -1.58 10.01 17.67
N VAL A 155 -1.64 11.14 17.00
CA VAL A 155 -0.75 12.28 17.24
C VAL A 155 -0.94 12.85 18.65
N ASN A 156 -2.16 12.81 19.21
CA ASN A 156 -2.44 13.34 20.54
C ASN A 156 -2.11 12.37 21.67
N GLU A 157 -2.33 11.06 21.48
CA GLU A 157 -2.26 10.06 22.53
C GLU A 157 -0.97 9.24 22.52
N ASP A 158 -0.34 9.05 21.35
CA ASP A 158 0.82 8.18 21.17
C ASP A 158 2.11 9.00 21.10
N SER A 159 3.04 8.73 22.04
CA SER A 159 4.33 9.44 22.12
C SER A 159 5.19 9.27 20.87
N ASP A 160 5.13 8.10 20.21
CA ASP A 160 5.95 7.81 19.04
C ASP A 160 5.52 8.60 17.79
N TRP A 161 4.25 9.08 17.77
CA TRP A 161 3.69 9.88 16.67
C TRP A 161 3.82 11.39 16.89
N ARG A 162 4.05 11.84 18.13
CA ARG A 162 3.99 13.26 18.52
C ARG A 162 4.97 14.14 17.79
N ASP A 163 6.18 13.65 17.57
CA ASP A 163 7.26 14.41 16.94
C ASP A 163 7.37 14.20 15.42
N VAL A 164 6.43 13.44 14.84
CA VAL A 164 6.38 13.14 13.42
C VAL A 164 5.34 14.00 12.74
N GLN A 165 5.70 14.65 11.64
CA GLN A 165 4.74 15.35 10.79
C GLN A 165 3.93 14.32 9.99
N VAL A 166 2.66 14.16 10.34
CA VAL A 166 1.75 13.24 9.63
C VAL A 166 0.99 14.01 8.55
N ILE A 167 1.03 13.52 7.31
CA ILE A 167 0.38 14.12 6.16
C ILE A 167 -0.55 13.09 5.53
N LEU A 168 -1.84 13.40 5.44
CA LEU A 168 -2.83 12.61 4.72
C LEU A 168 -3.16 13.29 3.38
N SER A 169 -2.82 12.64 2.27
CA SER A 169 -3.26 13.04 0.93
C SER A 169 -4.41 12.12 0.50
N GLY A 170 -5.63 12.57 0.72
CA GLY A 170 -6.86 11.80 0.53
C GLY A 170 -7.28 11.64 -0.94
N HIS A 171 -8.39 10.94 -1.15
CA HIS A 171 -8.95 10.67 -2.49
C HIS A 171 -9.47 11.92 -3.22
N GLU A 172 -9.67 13.02 -2.51
CA GLU A 172 -10.10 14.33 -3.06
C GLU A 172 -8.97 15.05 -3.79
N THR A 173 -7.69 14.74 -3.44
CA THR A 173 -6.53 15.28 -4.14
C THR A 173 -6.28 14.45 -5.40
N PRO A 174 -6.30 15.06 -6.62
CA PRO A 174 -6.08 14.34 -7.86
C PRO A 174 -4.70 13.67 -7.94
N GLY A 175 -4.60 12.58 -8.67
CA GLY A 175 -3.38 11.82 -8.92
C GLY A 175 -3.36 10.48 -8.19
N GLU A 176 -2.49 9.59 -8.66
CA GLU A 176 -2.26 8.30 -8.04
C GLU A 176 -1.34 8.44 -6.82
N GLY A 177 -1.51 7.59 -5.80
CA GLY A 177 -0.78 7.67 -4.54
C GLY A 177 0.73 7.77 -4.73
N GLU A 178 1.28 6.90 -5.58
CA GLU A 178 2.72 6.89 -5.92
C GLU A 178 3.21 8.22 -6.51
N HIS A 179 2.42 8.85 -7.37
CA HIS A 179 2.79 10.13 -7.98
C HIS A 179 2.68 11.30 -6.99
N LYS A 180 1.70 11.28 -6.09
CA LYS A 180 1.58 12.26 -5.00
C LYS A 180 2.79 12.20 -4.06
N ILE A 181 3.25 10.99 -3.72
CA ILE A 181 4.46 10.79 -2.91
C ILE A 181 5.68 11.37 -3.63
N MET A 182 5.86 11.06 -4.92
CA MET A 182 6.99 11.57 -5.70
C MET A 182 6.95 13.08 -5.88
N GLU A 183 5.76 13.67 -6.00
CA GLU A 183 5.58 15.12 -6.04
C GLU A 183 5.97 15.76 -4.71
N PHE A 184 5.53 15.20 -3.60
CA PHE A 184 5.91 15.65 -2.27
C PHE A 184 7.44 15.59 -2.08
N ILE A 185 8.09 14.48 -2.46
CA ILE A 185 9.55 14.34 -2.37
C ILE A 185 10.25 15.43 -3.20
N ARG A 186 9.82 15.68 -4.43
CA ARG A 186 10.37 16.77 -5.27
C ARG A 186 10.18 18.15 -4.62
N THR A 187 9.02 18.36 -4.01
CA THR A 187 8.68 19.63 -3.34
C THR A 187 9.58 19.88 -2.13
N ILE A 188 9.77 18.89 -1.26
CA ILE A 188 10.65 19.07 -0.09
C ILE A 188 12.12 19.22 -0.50
N LYS A 189 12.57 18.54 -1.55
CA LYS A 189 13.95 18.69 -2.09
C LYS A 189 14.23 20.09 -2.63
N ALA A 190 13.21 20.79 -3.11
CA ALA A 190 13.33 22.17 -3.60
C ALA A 190 13.35 23.21 -2.47
N GLN A 191 13.09 22.82 -1.21
CA GLN A 191 13.07 23.75 -0.09
C GLN A 191 14.49 24.15 0.33
N PRO A 192 14.69 25.42 0.74
CA PRO A 192 15.96 25.85 1.33
C PRO A 192 16.30 25.03 2.57
N GLY A 193 17.55 24.57 2.66
CA GLY A 193 18.03 23.76 3.79
C GLY A 193 17.66 22.29 3.76
N TYR A 194 17.13 21.78 2.63
CA TYR A 194 16.91 20.34 2.47
C TYR A 194 18.23 19.57 2.65
N ASN A 195 18.18 18.50 3.45
CA ASN A 195 19.33 17.62 3.64
C ASN A 195 19.34 16.53 2.55
N PRO A 196 20.34 16.51 1.64
CA PRO A 196 20.42 15.49 0.58
C PRO A 196 20.66 14.06 1.11
N ASN A 197 21.03 13.91 2.39
CA ASN A 197 21.16 12.60 3.05
C ASN A 197 19.86 12.15 3.76
N THR A 198 18.73 12.79 3.46
CA THR A 198 17.43 12.34 3.98
C THR A 198 17.15 10.91 3.54
N ARG A 199 16.72 10.08 4.49
CA ARG A 199 16.46 8.65 4.28
C ARG A 199 14.98 8.43 4.06
N HIS A 200 14.62 7.93 2.89
CA HIS A 200 13.25 7.70 2.46
C HIS A 200 12.91 6.23 2.48
N CYS A 201 11.78 5.87 3.09
CA CYS A 201 11.18 4.54 3.03
C CYS A 201 9.78 4.66 2.40
N LEU A 202 9.52 3.96 1.31
CA LEU A 202 8.22 3.94 0.66
C LEU A 202 7.66 2.52 0.70
N TYR A 203 6.47 2.37 1.28
CA TYR A 203 5.72 1.11 1.26
C TYR A 203 4.84 1.04 0.02
N GLY A 204 4.96 -0.06 -0.71
CA GLY A 204 4.11 -0.39 -1.84
C GLY A 204 4.57 -1.64 -2.57
N LEU A 205 3.64 -2.31 -3.23
CA LEU A 205 3.86 -3.60 -3.88
C LEU A 205 4.12 -3.48 -5.38
N ASP A 206 3.82 -2.35 -5.98
CA ASP A 206 3.93 -2.16 -7.42
C ASP A 206 5.40 -2.08 -7.87
N ALA A 207 5.69 -2.71 -9.01
CA ALA A 207 7.03 -2.71 -9.57
C ALA A 207 7.44 -1.33 -10.12
N ASP A 208 6.47 -0.48 -10.44
CA ASP A 208 6.68 0.87 -10.94
C ASP A 208 7.34 1.77 -9.89
N LEU A 209 7.12 1.49 -8.60
CA LEU A 209 7.76 2.18 -7.47
C LEU A 209 9.29 2.04 -7.51
N ILE A 210 9.83 0.94 -8.04
CA ILE A 210 11.27 0.77 -8.21
C ILE A 210 11.80 1.82 -9.19
N MET A 211 11.12 2.00 -10.32
CA MET A 211 11.52 2.98 -11.33
C MET A 211 11.35 4.41 -10.82
N LEU A 212 10.24 4.70 -10.14
CA LEU A 212 9.98 6.02 -9.56
C LEU A 212 11.01 6.37 -8.48
N GLY A 213 11.34 5.42 -7.62
CA GLY A 213 12.35 5.62 -6.59
C GLY A 213 13.75 5.84 -7.18
N LEU A 214 14.15 5.12 -8.23
CA LEU A 214 15.40 5.35 -8.95
C LEU A 214 15.45 6.75 -9.59
N LEU A 215 14.32 7.22 -10.13
CA LEU A 215 14.20 8.55 -10.72
C LEU A 215 14.18 9.69 -9.70
N SER A 216 14.04 9.39 -8.41
CA SER A 216 14.19 10.41 -7.35
C SER A 216 15.62 10.91 -7.21
N HIS A 217 16.60 10.10 -7.64
CA HIS A 217 18.05 10.32 -7.46
C HIS A 217 18.44 10.50 -5.99
N ASP A 218 17.67 9.93 -5.05
CA ASP A 218 18.00 9.96 -3.63
C ASP A 218 18.87 8.75 -3.26
N PRO A 219 20.06 8.96 -2.67
CA PRO A 219 20.97 7.86 -2.36
C PRO A 219 20.42 6.95 -1.25
N HIS A 220 19.57 7.47 -0.38
CA HIS A 220 19.01 6.73 0.76
C HIS A 220 17.51 6.46 0.56
N PHE A 221 17.16 5.81 -0.54
CA PHE A 221 15.79 5.42 -0.85
C PHE A 221 15.64 3.91 -0.75
N ALA A 222 14.70 3.44 0.07
CA ALA A 222 14.35 2.04 0.18
C ALA A 222 12.85 1.83 -0.05
N LEU A 223 12.50 0.70 -0.67
CA LEU A 223 11.11 0.25 -0.77
C LEU A 223 10.84 -0.82 0.28
N LEU A 224 9.83 -0.59 1.10
CA LEU A 224 9.31 -1.59 2.05
C LEU A 224 8.28 -2.44 1.33
N ARG A 225 8.45 -3.75 1.37
CA ARG A 225 7.59 -4.70 0.67
C ARG A 225 7.31 -5.92 1.53
N GLU A 226 6.15 -6.52 1.35
CA GLU A 226 5.85 -7.84 1.89
C GLU A 226 6.66 -8.91 1.15
N GLU A 227 6.90 -10.03 1.83
CA GLU A 227 7.48 -11.20 1.20
C GLU A 227 6.61 -11.69 0.04
N VAL A 228 7.23 -11.87 -1.12
CA VAL A 228 6.57 -12.43 -2.31
C VAL A 228 7.06 -13.84 -2.54
N VAL A 229 6.22 -14.83 -2.25
CA VAL A 229 6.52 -16.23 -2.54
C VAL A 229 6.11 -16.55 -3.98
N PHE A 230 7.10 -16.94 -4.80
CA PHE A 230 6.89 -17.34 -6.19
C PHE A 230 6.75 -18.87 -6.29
N GLY A 231 5.81 -19.34 -7.12
CA GLY A 231 5.62 -20.77 -7.42
C GLY A 231 4.39 -21.40 -6.77
N PRO A 232 4.27 -22.77 -6.81
CA PRO A 232 3.09 -23.47 -6.34
C PRO A 232 2.86 -23.42 -4.82
N ARG A 233 3.86 -22.98 -4.05
CA ARG A 233 3.73 -22.67 -2.63
C ARG A 233 3.16 -21.27 -2.38
N ARG A 234 2.19 -20.82 -3.13
CA ARG A 234 1.39 -19.68 -2.76
C ARG A 234 0.66 -20.03 -1.47
N ALA A 235 1.35 -19.82 -0.36
CA ALA A 235 0.79 -20.05 0.97
C ALA A 235 -0.53 -19.29 1.08
N LYS A 236 -1.51 -19.93 1.69
CA LYS A 236 -2.81 -19.31 2.00
C LYS A 236 -2.56 -17.95 2.66
N LYS A 237 -3.16 -16.93 2.12
CA LYS A 237 -3.05 -15.51 2.53
C LYS A 237 -3.67 -15.21 3.91
N SER A 238 -3.82 -16.20 4.78
CA SER A 238 -4.36 -16.09 6.14
C SER A 238 -3.29 -15.98 7.23
N ILE A 239 -2.11 -15.45 6.85
CA ILE A 239 -1.10 -15.13 7.86
C ILE A 239 -1.54 -13.82 8.52
N GLY A 240 -1.76 -13.85 9.82
CA GLY A 240 -2.07 -12.64 10.58
C GLY A 240 -1.00 -11.57 10.37
N LEU A 241 -1.38 -10.30 10.45
CA LEU A 241 -0.52 -9.15 10.18
C LEU A 241 0.81 -9.21 10.98
N GLU A 242 0.78 -9.70 12.20
CA GLU A 242 1.95 -9.83 13.09
C GLU A 242 2.99 -10.84 12.59
N SER A 243 2.57 -11.86 11.86
CA SER A 243 3.45 -12.90 11.31
C SER A 243 3.90 -12.60 9.87
N GLN A 244 3.52 -11.47 9.33
CA GLN A 244 3.87 -11.06 7.97
C GLN A 244 5.33 -10.63 7.91
N THR A 245 6.09 -11.21 6.97
CA THR A 245 7.49 -10.90 6.73
C THR A 245 7.62 -9.72 5.78
N PHE A 246 8.48 -8.74 6.15
CA PHE A 246 8.76 -7.58 5.32
C PHE A 246 10.22 -7.55 4.89
N TYR A 247 10.46 -6.96 3.73
CA TYR A 247 11.79 -6.73 3.18
C TYR A 247 11.96 -5.27 2.78
N LEU A 248 13.17 -4.76 2.97
CA LEU A 248 13.62 -3.50 2.38
C LEU A 248 14.38 -3.80 1.08
N LEU A 249 13.95 -3.18 -0.01
CA LEU A 249 14.69 -3.16 -1.26
C LEU A 249 15.47 -1.85 -1.35
N HIS A 250 16.79 -1.94 -1.28
CA HIS A 250 17.69 -0.79 -1.32
C HIS A 250 17.97 -0.37 -2.76
N LEU A 251 17.48 0.81 -3.16
CA LEU A 251 17.60 1.26 -4.56
C LEU A 251 19.03 1.65 -4.93
N LEU A 252 19.81 2.19 -3.98
CA LEU A 252 21.22 2.49 -4.23
C LEU A 252 22.01 1.25 -4.66
N SER A 253 21.69 0.10 -4.09
CA SER A 253 22.33 -1.16 -4.48
C SER A 253 22.06 -1.57 -5.93
N LEU A 254 20.93 -1.14 -6.51
CA LEU A 254 20.60 -1.37 -7.91
C LEU A 254 21.43 -0.50 -8.87
N ILE A 255 21.88 0.66 -8.44
CA ILE A 255 22.68 1.58 -9.26
C ILE A 255 24.11 1.03 -9.43
N HIS A 256 24.56 0.20 -8.50
CA HIS A 256 25.91 -0.38 -8.48
C HIS A 256 26.00 -1.80 -9.08
N ILE A 257 24.89 -2.32 -9.63
CA ILE A 257 24.84 -3.58 -10.37
C ILE A 257 25.10 -3.35 -11.85
#